data_d41af3d681ea74ac55100a00531eafbe
#
_entry.id   d41af3d681ea74ac55100a00531eafbe
#
_cell.length_a   1.000
_cell.length_b   1.000
_cell.length_c   1.000
_cell.angle_alpha   90.00
_cell.angle_beta   90.00
_cell.angle_gamma   90.00
#
_symmetry.space_group_name_H-M   'P 1'
#
loop_
_entity.id
_entity.type
_entity.pdbx_description
1 polymer ?
#
loop_
_entity_poly.entity_id
_entity_poly.type
_entity_poly.pdbx_seq_one_letter_code
_entity_poly.pdbx_strand_id
1 'polypeptide(L)'
;MTAYHTSKVDRKSMRRYRLERIRRQLRQRDYGGALLFDPANIRHATDVANMQVWALHNKCRYVYVPTEGPVILFDYGCAKHLSEGYELLEQTRTAFPHTYFTNGPRHGEYLENWAKEVADLVRQHGGGNKRLAVDKLDPPATHALERLGVVVTDGDELMEWARTIKNADEVVAIREAIAGCEAGIEAMWRALKPGMTENELWAHLHATNIARGGEWIECRLLTSGERTNPWFQECSDRVIQAGDIVAFDTDLIGPNGYCADISRTWVAGDVKPTGEQQRLYGVALDNLHHNLALVKAGLSFREFTEKSFPLPEEFVARRYSCLMHGVGLADEYPF
;
A
#
# COMPACT_ATOMS: atom_id res chain seq x y z
N MET A 1 4.83 -6.37 30.95
CA MET A 1 4.43 -5.15 30.24
C MET A 1 5.38 -5.01 29.08
N THR A 2 4.98 -5.44 27.89
CA THR A 2 5.72 -5.22 26.64
C THR A 2 5.71 -3.72 26.38
N ALA A 3 6.90 -3.12 26.29
CA ALA A 3 7.01 -1.72 25.93
C ALA A 3 6.35 -1.55 24.54
N TYR A 4 5.18 -0.94 24.49
CA TYR A 4 4.63 -0.43 23.25
C TYR A 4 5.69 0.49 22.65
N HIS A 5 6.11 0.22 21.44
CA HIS A 5 6.97 1.10 20.68
C HIS A 5 6.28 2.47 20.64
N THR A 6 6.77 3.45 21.39
CA THR A 6 6.28 4.82 21.29
C THR A 6 6.73 5.35 19.95
N SER A 7 5.83 5.33 18.97
CA SER A 7 6.08 5.93 17.65
C SER A 7 6.47 7.39 17.83
N LYS A 8 7.47 7.85 17.08
CA LYS A 8 7.94 9.23 17.04
C LYS A 8 7.18 10.10 16.05
N VAL A 9 6.15 9.55 15.41
CA VAL A 9 5.34 10.23 14.40
C VAL A 9 4.43 11.26 15.04
N ASP A 10 4.48 12.51 14.62
CA ASP A 10 3.41 13.49 14.91
C ASP A 10 2.21 13.20 13.99
N ARG A 11 1.29 12.38 14.50
CA ARG A 11 0.10 11.95 13.73
C ARG A 11 -0.79 13.13 13.32
N LYS A 12 -0.87 14.20 14.09
CA LYS A 12 -1.69 15.36 13.74
C LYS A 12 -1.07 16.15 12.59
N SER A 13 0.23 16.37 12.63
CA SER A 13 0.98 16.99 11.54
C SER A 13 0.85 16.16 10.25
N MET A 14 1.08 14.86 10.33
CA MET A 14 0.97 13.93 9.23
C MET A 14 -0.43 13.93 8.59
N ARG A 15 -1.49 13.82 9.39
CA ARG A 15 -2.89 13.82 8.91
C ARG A 15 -3.25 15.10 8.16
N ARG A 16 -2.90 16.27 8.72
CA ARG A 16 -3.16 17.57 8.08
C ARG A 16 -2.44 17.69 6.76
N TYR A 17 -1.17 17.27 6.70
CA TYR A 17 -0.39 17.28 5.47
C TYR A 17 -1.03 16.41 4.39
N ARG A 18 -1.40 15.17 4.72
CA ARG A 18 -2.03 14.23 3.79
C ARG A 18 -3.35 14.77 3.25
N LEU A 19 -4.23 15.28 4.10
CA LEU A 19 -5.50 15.89 3.68
C LEU A 19 -5.27 17.07 2.74
N GLU A 20 -4.30 17.95 3.05
CA GLU A 20 -3.98 19.06 2.17
C GLU A 20 -3.39 18.61 0.83
N ARG A 21 -2.65 17.51 0.79
CA ARG A 21 -2.19 16.89 -0.46
C ARG A 21 -3.38 16.47 -1.34
N ILE A 22 -4.38 15.81 -0.78
CA ILE A 22 -5.61 15.43 -1.51
C ILE A 22 -6.32 16.70 -2.03
N ARG A 23 -6.58 17.67 -1.17
CA ARG A 23 -7.27 18.91 -1.52
C ARG A 23 -6.54 19.71 -2.60
N ARG A 24 -5.22 19.72 -2.55
CA ARG A 24 -4.39 20.32 -3.61
C ARG A 24 -4.64 19.63 -4.96
N GLN A 25 -4.67 18.30 -4.98
CA GLN A 25 -4.94 17.54 -6.19
C GLN A 25 -6.37 17.77 -6.72
N LEU A 26 -7.36 17.86 -5.82
CA LEU A 26 -8.74 18.20 -6.17
C LEU A 26 -8.83 19.58 -6.83
N ARG A 27 -8.19 20.60 -6.26
CA ARG A 27 -8.15 21.95 -6.84
C ARG A 27 -7.45 21.98 -8.20
N GLN A 28 -6.33 21.32 -8.34
CA GLN A 28 -5.57 21.27 -9.59
C GLN A 28 -6.32 20.63 -10.77
N ARG A 29 -7.21 19.67 -10.45
CA ARG A 29 -8.02 18.95 -11.44
C ARG A 29 -9.44 19.50 -11.59
N ASP A 30 -9.78 20.55 -10.88
CA ASP A 30 -11.12 21.13 -10.83
C ASP A 30 -12.19 20.08 -10.46
N TYR A 31 -12.00 19.41 -9.32
CA TYR A 31 -12.97 18.47 -8.75
C TYR A 31 -13.68 19.08 -7.54
N GLY A 32 -14.96 18.76 -7.33
CA GLY A 32 -15.73 19.17 -6.17
C GLY A 32 -15.39 18.39 -4.92
N GLY A 33 -14.88 17.17 -5.09
CA GLY A 33 -14.47 16.29 -4.00
C GLY A 33 -14.01 14.92 -4.50
N ALA A 34 -13.63 14.07 -3.54
CA ALA A 34 -13.33 12.67 -3.76
C ALA A 34 -14.20 11.77 -2.89
N LEU A 35 -14.54 10.58 -3.40
CA LEU A 35 -15.16 9.48 -2.68
C LEU A 35 -14.22 8.28 -2.75
N LEU A 36 -13.63 7.90 -1.62
CA LEU A 36 -12.55 6.93 -1.56
C LEU A 36 -13.00 5.66 -0.85
N PHE A 37 -12.77 4.52 -1.47
CA PHE A 37 -13.11 3.18 -1.00
C PHE A 37 -11.86 2.33 -0.72
N ASP A 38 -10.74 2.63 -1.36
CA ASP A 38 -9.50 1.92 -1.11
C ASP A 38 -9.03 2.15 0.34
N PRO A 39 -8.73 1.10 1.11
CA PRO A 39 -8.28 1.24 2.49
C PRO A 39 -7.03 2.09 2.67
N ALA A 40 -6.06 2.05 1.74
CA ALA A 40 -4.88 2.91 1.78
C ALA A 40 -5.26 4.38 1.55
N ASN A 41 -6.18 4.66 0.63
CA ASN A 41 -6.68 6.01 0.37
C ASN A 41 -7.52 6.56 1.53
N ILE A 42 -8.38 5.73 2.13
CA ILE A 42 -9.13 6.12 3.34
C ILE A 42 -8.15 6.45 4.47
N ARG A 43 -7.13 5.61 4.66
CA ARG A 43 -6.09 5.85 5.67
C ARG A 43 -5.29 7.12 5.37
N HIS A 44 -4.93 7.36 4.12
CA HIS A 44 -4.24 8.60 3.74
C HIS A 44 -5.08 9.83 4.07
N ALA A 45 -6.38 9.79 3.77
CA ALA A 45 -7.30 10.90 4.02
C ALA A 45 -7.60 11.15 5.51
N THR A 46 -7.64 10.10 6.34
CA THR A 46 -8.23 10.17 7.69
C THR A 46 -7.34 9.58 8.79
N ASP A 47 -6.37 8.72 8.45
CA ASP A 47 -5.62 7.85 9.36
C ASP A 47 -6.47 6.72 10.01
N VAL A 48 -7.74 6.60 9.66
CA VAL A 48 -8.58 5.50 10.13
C VAL A 48 -8.17 4.22 9.43
N ALA A 49 -7.87 3.18 10.24
CA ALA A 49 -7.48 1.87 9.77
C ALA A 49 -8.10 0.81 10.69
N ASN A 50 -8.84 -0.10 10.13
CA ASN A 50 -9.38 -1.28 10.81
C ASN A 50 -9.85 -2.27 9.78
N MET A 51 -9.52 -3.55 9.97
CA MET A 51 -9.90 -4.63 9.06
C MET A 51 -9.49 -4.34 7.59
N GLN A 52 -8.28 -3.83 7.37
CA GLN A 52 -7.84 -3.33 6.06
C GLN A 52 -7.95 -4.40 4.97
N VAL A 53 -7.43 -5.60 5.20
CA VAL A 53 -7.46 -6.72 4.25
C VAL A 53 -8.91 -7.12 3.91
N TRP A 54 -9.80 -7.13 4.89
CA TRP A 54 -11.21 -7.41 4.64
C TRP A 54 -11.89 -6.29 3.84
N ALA A 55 -11.54 -5.03 4.12
CA ALA A 55 -12.07 -3.87 3.41
C ALA A 55 -11.62 -3.78 1.94
N LEU A 56 -10.49 -4.41 1.57
CA LEU A 56 -10.08 -4.54 0.16
C LEU A 56 -11.12 -5.30 -0.68
N HIS A 57 -11.81 -6.28 -0.07
CA HIS A 57 -12.82 -7.09 -0.76
C HIS A 57 -14.25 -6.54 -0.59
N ASN A 58 -14.49 -5.73 0.44
CA ASN A 58 -15.83 -5.33 0.86
C ASN A 58 -15.91 -3.81 1.00
N LYS A 59 -16.59 -3.15 0.09
CA LYS A 59 -16.78 -1.70 0.05
C LYS A 59 -17.77 -1.23 1.14
N CYS A 60 -17.48 -1.53 2.39
CA CYS A 60 -18.32 -1.22 3.54
C CYS A 60 -17.90 0.04 4.29
N ARG A 61 -16.71 0.52 4.01
CA ARG A 61 -16.16 1.78 4.51
C ARG A 61 -15.79 2.66 3.32
N TYR A 62 -16.08 3.93 3.42
CA TYR A 62 -15.68 4.92 2.43
C TYR A 62 -15.61 6.30 3.08
N VAL A 63 -14.88 7.20 2.46
CA VAL A 63 -14.74 8.59 2.93
C VAL A 63 -15.05 9.56 1.82
N TYR A 64 -15.85 10.60 2.13
CA TYR A 64 -16.05 11.76 1.28
C TYR A 64 -15.12 12.88 1.71
N VAL A 65 -14.29 13.35 0.79
CA VAL A 65 -13.33 14.44 0.98
C VAL A 65 -13.67 15.56 0.00
N PRO A 66 -14.34 16.63 0.43
CA PRO A 66 -14.58 17.78 -0.44
C PRO A 66 -13.30 18.59 -0.62
N THR A 67 -13.24 19.36 -1.69
CA THR A 67 -12.15 20.32 -1.96
C THR A 67 -12.04 21.33 -0.82
N GLU A 68 -13.16 21.78 -0.29
CA GLU A 68 -13.28 22.61 0.89
C GLU A 68 -14.43 22.09 1.78
N GLY A 69 -14.28 22.17 3.11
CA GLY A 69 -15.32 21.77 4.05
C GLY A 69 -15.09 20.44 4.75
N PRO A 70 -16.15 19.76 5.25
CA PRO A 70 -16.04 18.65 6.17
C PRO A 70 -15.63 17.34 5.49
N VAL A 71 -14.68 16.63 6.11
CA VAL A 71 -14.37 15.24 5.77
C VAL A 71 -15.38 14.35 6.50
N ILE A 72 -16.06 13.46 5.76
CA ILE A 72 -17.12 12.61 6.28
C ILE A 72 -16.74 11.15 6.04
N LEU A 73 -16.52 10.42 7.12
CA LEU A 73 -16.26 8.98 7.08
C LEU A 73 -17.59 8.22 7.16
N PHE A 74 -17.72 7.19 6.36
CA PHE A 74 -18.80 6.21 6.42
C PHE A 74 -18.23 4.87 6.87
N ASP A 75 -18.73 4.35 7.98
CA ASP A 75 -18.26 3.09 8.58
C ASP A 75 -19.43 2.26 9.07
N TYR A 76 -19.19 1.05 9.53
CA TYR A 76 -20.21 0.24 10.18
C TYR A 76 -20.87 1.00 11.33
N GLY A 77 -22.17 0.82 11.50
CA GLY A 77 -22.90 1.50 12.58
C GLY A 77 -22.35 1.19 13.98
N CYS A 78 -21.82 0.00 14.18
CA CYS A 78 -21.19 -0.41 15.43
C CYS A 78 -19.70 -0.03 15.56
N ALA A 79 -19.08 0.53 14.52
CA ALA A 79 -17.64 0.84 14.49
C ALA A 79 -17.31 2.33 14.64
N LYS A 80 -18.31 3.21 14.81
CA LYS A 80 -18.11 4.66 14.90
C LYS A 80 -17.14 5.08 16.00
N HIS A 81 -17.12 4.36 17.10
CA HIS A 81 -16.22 4.60 18.24
C HIS A 81 -14.72 4.48 17.84
N LEU A 82 -14.40 3.75 16.76
CA LEU A 82 -13.02 3.57 16.30
C LEU A 82 -12.42 4.82 15.65
N SER A 83 -13.26 5.77 15.27
CA SER A 83 -12.84 7.06 14.69
C SER A 83 -13.05 8.25 15.63
N GLU A 84 -13.48 8.02 16.87
CA GLU A 84 -13.62 9.07 17.87
C GLU A 84 -12.28 9.73 18.19
N GLY A 85 -12.26 11.07 18.23
CA GLY A 85 -11.04 11.85 18.48
C GLY A 85 -10.12 12.08 17.27
N TYR A 86 -10.53 11.64 16.07
CA TYR A 86 -9.80 11.99 14.86
C TYR A 86 -10.17 13.41 14.41
N GLU A 87 -9.28 14.34 14.63
CA GLU A 87 -9.50 15.79 14.51
C GLU A 87 -9.85 16.29 13.10
N LEU A 88 -9.61 15.50 12.07
CA LEU A 88 -9.93 15.84 10.68
C LEU A 88 -11.33 15.39 10.26
N LEU A 89 -11.96 14.51 11.04
CA LEU A 89 -13.30 14.01 10.75
C LEU A 89 -14.35 14.93 11.37
N GLU A 90 -15.16 15.56 10.54
CA GLU A 90 -16.33 16.30 11.02
C GLU A 90 -17.41 15.36 11.53
N GLN A 91 -17.63 14.24 10.80
CA GLN A 91 -18.63 13.25 11.12
C GLN A 91 -18.17 11.84 10.74
N THR A 92 -18.57 10.87 11.56
CA THR A 92 -18.63 9.46 11.14
C THR A 92 -20.09 9.04 11.06
N ARG A 93 -20.52 8.66 9.84
CA ARG A 93 -21.87 8.18 9.56
C ARG A 93 -21.88 6.66 9.42
N THR A 94 -23.05 6.06 9.58
CA THR A 94 -23.24 4.66 9.21
C THR A 94 -23.18 4.54 7.69
N ALA A 95 -22.31 3.68 7.19
CA ALA A 95 -22.21 3.40 5.77
C ALA A 95 -23.50 2.80 5.24
N PHE A 96 -23.97 3.31 4.11
CA PHE A 96 -25.11 2.73 3.40
C PHE A 96 -24.64 1.46 2.68
N PRO A 97 -25.26 0.31 2.94
CA PRO A 97 -24.90 -0.91 2.24
C PRO A 97 -25.35 -0.79 0.78
N HIS A 98 -24.41 -0.80 -0.17
CA HIS A 98 -24.69 -0.58 -1.60
C HIS A 98 -24.17 -1.71 -2.49
N THR A 99 -23.68 -2.81 -1.90
CA THR A 99 -23.13 -3.95 -2.64
C THR A 99 -24.11 -5.13 -2.66
N TYR A 100 -24.00 -5.98 -3.67
CA TYR A 100 -24.80 -7.20 -3.74
C TYR A 100 -24.49 -8.13 -2.56
N PHE A 101 -23.25 -8.19 -2.11
CA PHE A 101 -22.84 -8.99 -0.94
C PHE A 101 -23.68 -8.68 0.31
N THR A 102 -24.02 -7.41 0.54
CA THR A 102 -24.77 -6.99 1.73
C THR A 102 -26.28 -7.06 1.55
N ASN A 103 -26.79 -6.96 0.33
CA ASN A 103 -28.23 -6.71 0.07
C ASN A 103 -28.92 -7.80 -0.76
N GLY A 104 -28.13 -8.71 -1.38
CA GLY A 104 -28.68 -9.74 -2.25
C GLY A 104 -29.62 -9.17 -3.32
N PRO A 105 -30.81 -9.78 -3.55
CA PRO A 105 -31.74 -9.35 -4.60
C PRO A 105 -32.29 -7.91 -4.43
N ARG A 106 -32.19 -7.31 -3.26
CA ARG A 106 -32.59 -5.93 -3.01
C ARG A 106 -31.49 -4.90 -3.31
N HIS A 107 -30.36 -5.35 -3.84
CA HIS A 107 -29.20 -4.49 -4.13
C HIS A 107 -29.57 -3.20 -4.87
N GLY A 108 -30.43 -3.25 -5.88
CA GLY A 108 -30.80 -2.06 -6.66
C GLY A 108 -31.44 -0.95 -5.83
N GLU A 109 -32.35 -1.30 -4.90
CA GLU A 109 -32.99 -0.34 -4.01
C GLU A 109 -31.97 0.35 -3.07
N TYR A 110 -31.08 -0.43 -2.49
CA TYR A 110 -30.07 0.11 -1.58
C TYR A 110 -29.03 0.96 -2.32
N LEU A 111 -28.67 0.57 -3.54
CA LEU A 111 -27.77 1.33 -4.40
C LEU A 111 -28.33 2.72 -4.74
N GLU A 112 -29.62 2.82 -5.07
CA GLU A 112 -30.26 4.11 -5.34
C GLU A 112 -30.28 5.02 -4.10
N ASN A 113 -30.49 4.47 -2.90
CA ASN A 113 -30.46 5.24 -1.67
C ASN A 113 -29.04 5.73 -1.33
N TRP A 114 -28.03 4.86 -1.51
CA TRP A 114 -26.63 5.24 -1.39
C TRP A 114 -26.27 6.37 -2.37
N ALA A 115 -26.65 6.23 -3.63
CA ALA A 115 -26.36 7.23 -4.65
C ALA A 115 -26.98 8.60 -4.34
N LYS A 116 -28.20 8.62 -3.79
CA LYS A 116 -28.85 9.87 -3.34
C LYS A 116 -28.05 10.53 -2.22
N GLU A 117 -27.59 9.77 -1.21
CA GLU A 117 -26.79 10.31 -0.13
C GLU A 117 -25.49 10.93 -0.65
N VAL A 118 -24.76 10.23 -1.53
CA VAL A 118 -23.52 10.74 -2.12
C VAL A 118 -23.78 11.97 -2.99
N ALA A 119 -24.84 11.97 -3.82
CA ALA A 119 -25.19 13.13 -4.64
C ALA A 119 -25.58 14.34 -3.79
N ASP A 120 -26.21 14.12 -2.62
CA ASP A 120 -26.50 15.18 -1.66
C ASP A 120 -25.23 15.80 -1.07
N LEU A 121 -24.23 14.97 -0.74
CA LEU A 121 -22.92 15.47 -0.27
C LEU A 121 -22.23 16.32 -1.33
N VAL A 122 -22.24 15.87 -2.59
CA VAL A 122 -21.66 16.64 -3.71
C VAL A 122 -22.37 17.98 -3.88
N ARG A 123 -23.72 18.01 -3.77
CA ARG A 123 -24.49 19.27 -3.84
C ARG A 123 -24.20 20.21 -2.69
N GLN A 124 -24.06 19.67 -1.47
CA GLN A 124 -23.85 20.48 -0.26
C GLN A 124 -22.43 21.01 -0.13
N HIS A 125 -21.44 20.21 -0.51
CA HIS A 125 -20.03 20.49 -0.21
C HIS A 125 -19.14 20.63 -1.45
N GLY A 126 -19.64 20.37 -2.66
CA GLY A 126 -18.86 20.49 -3.89
C GLY A 126 -18.64 21.91 -4.40
N GLY A 127 -19.15 22.94 -3.71
CA GLY A 127 -19.01 24.34 -4.15
C GLY A 127 -19.65 24.63 -5.51
N GLY A 128 -20.71 23.86 -5.90
CA GLY A 128 -21.33 23.92 -7.22
C GLY A 128 -20.67 23.04 -8.27
N ASN A 129 -19.49 22.51 -8.01
CA ASN A 129 -18.80 21.58 -8.88
C ASN A 129 -19.31 20.14 -8.64
N LYS A 130 -19.82 19.51 -9.68
CA LYS A 130 -20.41 18.16 -9.63
C LYS A 130 -19.43 17.04 -10.01
N ARG A 131 -18.17 17.37 -10.29
CA ARG A 131 -17.10 16.41 -10.64
C ARG A 131 -16.59 15.76 -9.36
N LEU A 132 -16.82 14.46 -9.25
CA LEU A 132 -16.44 13.63 -8.10
C LEU A 132 -15.37 12.62 -8.53
N ALA A 133 -14.19 12.70 -7.95
CA ALA A 133 -13.15 11.70 -8.13
C ALA A 133 -13.47 10.45 -7.30
N VAL A 134 -13.40 9.26 -7.89
CA VAL A 134 -13.69 8.00 -7.20
C VAL A 134 -12.60 6.97 -7.53
N ASP A 135 -12.01 6.38 -6.52
CA ASP A 135 -10.89 5.42 -6.68
C ASP A 135 -11.36 3.99 -7.05
N LYS A 136 -12.43 3.53 -6.45
CA LYS A 136 -12.96 2.17 -6.68
C LYS A 136 -14.49 2.18 -6.68
N LEU A 137 -15.10 2.04 -7.85
CA LEU A 137 -16.56 1.98 -7.96
C LEU A 137 -16.99 0.98 -9.04
N ASP A 138 -18.09 0.25 -8.76
CA ASP A 138 -18.68 -0.66 -9.73
C ASP A 138 -19.54 0.10 -10.77
N PRO A 139 -19.64 -0.40 -12.02
CA PRO A 139 -20.43 0.28 -13.05
C PRO A 139 -21.87 0.63 -12.62
N PRO A 140 -22.65 -0.25 -11.95
CA PRO A 140 -23.99 0.11 -11.48
C PRO A 140 -24.01 1.31 -10.54
N ALA A 141 -23.03 1.44 -9.65
CA ALA A 141 -22.93 2.55 -8.71
C ALA A 141 -22.52 3.85 -9.43
N THR A 142 -21.60 3.77 -10.39
CA THR A 142 -21.26 4.90 -11.27
C THR A 142 -22.52 5.43 -11.99
N HIS A 143 -23.25 4.55 -12.66
CA HIS A 143 -24.47 4.93 -13.37
C HIS A 143 -25.56 5.50 -12.44
N ALA A 144 -25.67 5.02 -11.20
CA ALA A 144 -26.62 5.55 -10.24
C ALA A 144 -26.29 7.01 -9.86
N LEU A 145 -25.03 7.34 -9.68
CA LEU A 145 -24.56 8.72 -9.41
C LEU A 145 -24.75 9.62 -10.62
N GLU A 146 -24.41 9.15 -11.82
CA GLU A 146 -24.57 9.92 -13.07
C GLU A 146 -26.04 10.28 -13.35
N ARG A 147 -26.99 9.35 -13.09
CA ARG A 147 -28.44 9.66 -13.19
C ARG A 147 -28.87 10.78 -12.26
N LEU A 148 -28.15 11.03 -11.17
CA LEU A 148 -28.40 12.13 -10.23
C LEU A 148 -27.59 13.40 -10.56
N GLY A 149 -26.91 13.41 -11.71
CA GLY A 149 -26.17 14.55 -12.23
C GLY A 149 -24.78 14.74 -11.61
N VAL A 150 -24.24 13.74 -10.92
CA VAL A 150 -22.83 13.70 -10.51
C VAL A 150 -21.99 13.31 -11.72
N VAL A 151 -20.87 13.99 -11.93
CA VAL A 151 -19.90 13.63 -12.96
C VAL A 151 -18.80 12.81 -12.29
N VAL A 152 -18.89 11.50 -12.43
CA VAL A 152 -17.90 10.57 -11.86
C VAL A 152 -16.62 10.62 -12.69
N THR A 153 -15.48 10.80 -12.03
CA THR A 153 -14.16 10.86 -12.64
C THR A 153 -13.21 9.92 -11.93
N ASP A 154 -12.11 9.56 -12.58
CA ASP A 154 -11.07 8.72 -12.00
C ASP A 154 -10.39 9.40 -10.80
N GLY A 155 -10.36 8.69 -9.68
CA GLY A 155 -9.71 9.12 -8.45
C GLY A 155 -8.36 8.44 -8.19
N ASP A 156 -7.99 7.44 -8.99
CA ASP A 156 -6.75 6.71 -8.80
C ASP A 156 -5.54 7.62 -9.05
N GLU A 157 -5.46 8.24 -10.22
CA GLU A 157 -4.42 9.22 -10.53
C GLU A 157 -4.33 10.33 -9.47
N LEU A 158 -5.46 10.82 -9.01
CA LEU A 158 -5.51 11.86 -7.98
C LEU A 158 -4.83 11.39 -6.69
N MET A 159 -5.13 10.19 -6.24
CA MET A 159 -4.61 9.65 -4.99
C MET A 159 -3.13 9.26 -5.11
N GLU A 160 -2.71 8.68 -6.23
CA GLU A 160 -1.30 8.42 -6.50
C GLU A 160 -0.47 9.69 -6.40
N TRP A 161 -0.89 10.78 -7.04
CA TRP A 161 -0.23 12.09 -6.92
C TRP A 161 -0.31 12.69 -5.51
N ALA A 162 -1.39 12.47 -4.78
CA ALA A 162 -1.49 12.92 -3.40
C ALA A 162 -0.46 12.25 -2.50
N ARG A 163 -0.21 10.95 -2.70
CA ARG A 163 0.72 10.12 -1.91
C ARG A 163 2.18 10.25 -2.31
N THR A 164 2.48 10.70 -3.54
CA THR A 164 3.85 10.73 -4.12
C THR A 164 4.89 11.40 -3.21
N ILE A 165 4.57 12.53 -2.58
CA ILE A 165 5.53 13.30 -1.76
C ILE A 165 5.17 13.17 -0.29
N LYS A 166 6.10 12.63 0.48
CA LYS A 166 5.97 12.39 1.92
C LYS A 166 6.50 13.57 2.73
N ASN A 167 5.86 13.90 3.85
CA ASN A 167 6.43 14.83 4.80
C ASN A 167 7.41 14.14 5.78
N ALA A 168 7.98 14.93 6.69
CA ALA A 168 8.94 14.41 7.66
C ALA A 168 8.35 13.31 8.56
N ASP A 169 7.09 13.43 8.96
CA ASP A 169 6.41 12.47 9.84
C ASP A 169 6.14 11.14 9.10
N GLU A 170 5.74 11.20 7.82
CA GLU A 170 5.60 10.01 6.98
C GLU A 170 6.96 9.32 6.77
N VAL A 171 8.04 10.07 6.61
CA VAL A 171 9.41 9.49 6.52
C VAL A 171 9.79 8.80 7.85
N VAL A 172 9.39 9.33 8.99
CA VAL A 172 9.59 8.66 10.29
C VAL A 172 8.78 7.36 10.34
N ALA A 173 7.52 7.37 9.89
CA ALA A 173 6.68 6.18 9.85
C ALA A 173 7.27 5.08 8.93
N ILE A 174 7.75 5.45 7.74
CA ILE A 174 8.46 4.53 6.82
C ILE A 174 9.69 3.94 7.49
N ARG A 175 10.50 4.74 8.18
CA ARG A 175 11.68 4.25 8.92
C ARG A 175 11.32 3.28 10.03
N GLU A 176 10.20 3.48 10.71
CA GLU A 176 9.70 2.55 11.73
C GLU A 176 9.25 1.22 11.08
N ALA A 177 8.61 1.27 9.91
CA ALA A 177 8.25 0.09 9.13
C ALA A 177 9.51 -0.69 8.66
N ILE A 178 10.49 0.02 8.10
CA ILE A 178 11.79 -0.56 7.70
C ILE A 178 12.46 -1.24 8.89
N ALA A 179 12.54 -0.61 10.05
CA ALA A 179 13.15 -1.20 11.23
C ALA A 179 12.39 -2.45 11.74
N GLY A 180 11.07 -2.48 11.57
CA GLY A 180 10.23 -3.66 11.82
C GLY A 180 10.54 -4.80 10.86
N CYS A 181 10.63 -4.48 9.57
CA CYS A 181 10.96 -5.42 8.49
C CYS A 181 12.36 -6.00 8.66
N GLU A 182 13.38 -5.17 8.89
CA GLU A 182 14.75 -5.63 9.12
C GLU A 182 14.88 -6.57 10.33
N ALA A 183 14.12 -6.30 11.40
CA ALA A 183 14.07 -7.22 12.53
C ALA A 183 13.43 -8.57 12.17
N GLY A 184 12.43 -8.57 11.30
CA GLY A 184 11.82 -9.79 10.75
C GLY A 184 12.79 -10.55 9.86
N ILE A 185 13.51 -9.85 8.99
CA ILE A 185 14.56 -10.41 8.14
C ILE A 185 15.67 -11.03 9.00
N GLU A 186 16.09 -10.37 10.07
CA GLU A 186 17.06 -10.93 11.02
C GLU A 186 16.53 -12.19 11.70
N ALA A 187 15.24 -12.21 12.08
CA ALA A 187 14.62 -13.40 12.66
C ALA A 187 14.59 -14.58 11.67
N MET A 188 14.28 -14.30 10.40
CA MET A 188 14.38 -15.31 9.33
C MET A 188 15.80 -15.82 9.15
N TRP A 189 16.77 -14.92 9.09
CA TRP A 189 18.18 -15.31 8.93
C TRP A 189 18.66 -16.22 10.05
N ARG A 190 18.34 -15.89 11.29
CA ARG A 190 18.69 -16.71 12.46
C ARG A 190 17.99 -18.06 12.50
N ALA A 191 16.79 -18.17 11.94
CA ALA A 191 16.03 -19.40 11.88
C ALA A 191 16.42 -20.30 10.71
N LEU A 192 16.96 -19.71 9.63
CA LEU A 192 17.27 -20.42 8.39
C LEU A 192 18.24 -21.57 8.63
N LYS A 193 17.76 -22.77 8.33
CA LYS A 193 18.55 -24.01 8.35
C LYS A 193 18.04 -24.98 7.30
N PRO A 194 18.92 -25.79 6.70
CA PRO A 194 18.48 -26.91 5.86
C PRO A 194 17.53 -27.84 6.62
N GLY A 195 16.51 -28.34 5.94
CA GLY A 195 15.50 -29.23 6.49
C GLY A 195 14.20 -28.53 6.91
N MET A 196 14.18 -27.20 7.00
CA MET A 196 12.93 -26.44 7.17
C MET A 196 12.26 -26.17 5.82
N THR A 197 10.96 -25.90 5.84
CA THR A 197 10.21 -25.50 4.64
C THR A 197 10.31 -23.99 4.39
N GLU A 198 10.03 -23.57 3.14
CA GLU A 198 9.89 -22.15 2.81
C GLU A 198 8.80 -21.46 3.64
N ASN A 199 7.65 -22.14 3.85
CA ASN A 199 6.56 -21.63 4.69
C ASN A 199 6.99 -21.43 6.15
N GLU A 200 7.74 -22.36 6.74
CA GLU A 200 8.27 -22.23 8.10
C GLU A 200 9.19 -21.03 8.22
N LEU A 201 10.06 -20.81 7.23
CA LEU A 201 10.97 -19.65 7.21
C LEU A 201 10.18 -18.34 7.12
N TRP A 202 9.19 -18.25 6.21
CA TRP A 202 8.37 -17.07 6.01
C TRP A 202 7.53 -16.70 7.25
N ALA A 203 7.10 -17.69 8.02
CA ALA A 203 6.34 -17.46 9.25
C ALA A 203 7.07 -16.59 10.28
N HIS A 204 8.41 -16.59 10.30
CA HIS A 204 9.20 -15.74 11.18
C HIS A 204 9.06 -14.25 10.88
N LEU A 205 8.92 -13.89 9.59
CA LEU A 205 8.66 -12.51 9.18
C LEU A 205 7.30 -12.02 9.71
N HIS A 206 6.24 -12.81 9.49
CA HIS A 206 4.89 -12.49 9.97
C HIS A 206 4.83 -12.36 11.49
N ALA A 207 5.40 -13.32 12.21
CA ALA A 207 5.41 -13.30 13.68
C ALA A 207 6.11 -12.06 14.21
N THR A 208 7.25 -11.70 13.63
CA THR A 208 8.02 -10.53 14.04
C THR A 208 7.30 -9.23 13.71
N ASN A 209 6.70 -9.12 12.51
CA ASN A 209 5.96 -7.93 12.10
C ASN A 209 4.80 -7.65 13.08
N ILE A 210 3.96 -8.65 13.33
CA ILE A 210 2.81 -8.51 14.24
C ILE A 210 3.27 -8.20 15.68
N ALA A 211 4.30 -8.88 16.17
CA ALA A 211 4.82 -8.64 17.52
C ALA A 211 5.39 -7.21 17.70
N ARG A 212 5.77 -6.53 16.63
CA ARG A 212 6.29 -5.16 16.63
C ARG A 212 5.25 -4.10 16.26
N GLY A 213 3.98 -4.48 16.15
CA GLY A 213 2.89 -3.55 15.83
C GLY A 213 2.70 -3.30 14.33
N GLY A 214 3.28 -4.13 13.49
CA GLY A 214 2.95 -4.15 12.06
C GLY A 214 1.60 -4.82 11.80
N GLU A 215 1.11 -4.74 10.56
CA GLU A 215 -0.27 -5.10 10.23
C GLU A 215 -0.34 -6.38 9.40
N TRP A 216 0.09 -6.38 8.14
CA TRP A 216 0.08 -7.57 7.27
C TRP A 216 1.29 -7.54 6.32
N ILE A 217 1.37 -8.54 5.46
CA ILE A 217 2.35 -8.63 4.38
C ILE A 217 1.56 -8.90 3.11
N GLU A 218 1.79 -8.12 2.05
CA GLU A 218 0.95 -8.15 0.84
C GLU A 218 1.23 -9.37 -0.03
N CYS A 219 2.42 -9.94 0.06
CA CYS A 219 2.82 -11.12 -0.69
C CYS A 219 3.42 -12.21 0.22
N ARG A 220 3.82 -13.34 -0.37
CA ARG A 220 4.62 -14.38 0.28
C ARG A 220 5.79 -14.78 -0.61
N LEU A 221 6.41 -13.78 -1.24
CA LEU A 221 7.47 -13.99 -2.21
C LEU A 221 8.75 -14.46 -1.50
N LEU A 222 8.85 -15.76 -1.32
CA LEU A 222 10.04 -16.45 -0.85
C LEU A 222 10.18 -17.78 -1.56
N THR A 223 11.35 -18.03 -2.12
CA THR A 223 11.66 -19.27 -2.83
C THR A 223 13.06 -19.75 -2.52
N SER A 224 13.29 -21.04 -2.73
CA SER A 224 14.59 -21.65 -2.51
C SER A 224 15.03 -22.55 -3.67
N GLY A 225 16.34 -22.68 -3.86
CA GLY A 225 16.95 -23.53 -4.87
C GLY A 225 16.47 -23.22 -6.29
N GLU A 226 16.03 -24.23 -7.01
CA GLU A 226 15.56 -24.09 -8.40
C GLU A 226 14.32 -23.21 -8.57
N ARG A 227 13.52 -23.03 -7.51
CA ARG A 227 12.32 -22.19 -7.54
C ARG A 227 12.62 -20.70 -7.53
N THR A 228 13.86 -20.28 -7.32
CA THR A 228 14.23 -18.86 -7.38
C THR A 228 14.18 -18.30 -8.80
N ASN A 229 14.08 -19.15 -9.82
CA ASN A 229 13.94 -18.76 -11.21
C ASN A 229 12.99 -19.73 -11.96
N PRO A 230 11.88 -19.28 -12.55
CA PRO A 230 11.46 -17.86 -12.66
C PRO A 230 10.96 -17.28 -11.33
N TRP A 231 11.11 -15.97 -11.17
CA TRP A 231 10.67 -15.21 -10.00
C TRP A 231 9.12 -15.15 -9.86
N PHE A 232 8.60 -14.50 -8.85
CA PHE A 232 7.17 -14.36 -8.49
C PHE A 232 6.51 -15.63 -7.92
N GLN A 233 7.26 -16.60 -7.48
CA GLN A 233 6.69 -17.76 -6.80
C GLN A 233 6.59 -17.50 -5.29
N GLU A 234 5.43 -17.77 -4.73
CA GLU A 234 5.22 -17.71 -3.28
C GLU A 234 5.85 -18.90 -2.55
N CYS A 235 6.08 -18.74 -1.25
CA CYS A 235 6.61 -19.79 -0.39
C CYS A 235 5.70 -21.04 -0.38
N SER A 236 6.31 -22.19 -0.20
CA SER A 236 5.68 -23.50 -0.32
C SER A 236 6.18 -24.48 0.76
N ASP A 237 5.72 -25.71 0.69
CA ASP A 237 6.19 -26.82 1.54
C ASP A 237 7.53 -27.40 1.06
N ARG A 238 8.18 -26.79 0.06
CA ARG A 238 9.52 -27.22 -0.36
C ARG A 238 10.48 -27.12 0.81
N VAL A 239 11.20 -28.22 1.03
CA VAL A 239 12.24 -28.32 2.06
C VAL A 239 13.54 -27.70 1.54
N ILE A 240 14.02 -26.68 2.21
CA ILE A 240 15.27 -25.97 1.90
C ILE A 240 16.46 -26.91 2.11
N GLN A 241 17.35 -27.00 1.11
CA GLN A 241 18.55 -27.83 1.14
C GLN A 241 19.80 -26.99 1.44
N ALA A 242 20.83 -27.64 1.95
CA ALA A 242 22.15 -26.99 2.11
C ALA A 242 22.70 -26.57 0.74
N GLY A 243 23.15 -25.33 0.61
CA GLY A 243 23.62 -24.74 -0.64
C GLY A 243 22.55 -24.11 -1.52
N ASP A 244 21.28 -24.26 -1.19
CA ASP A 244 20.20 -23.54 -1.89
C ASP A 244 20.40 -22.02 -1.76
N ILE A 245 20.17 -21.29 -2.86
CA ILE A 245 19.82 -19.87 -2.76
C ILE A 245 18.44 -19.79 -2.14
N VAL A 246 18.26 -18.89 -1.18
CA VAL A 246 16.97 -18.48 -0.65
C VAL A 246 16.82 -17.01 -0.96
N ALA A 247 15.83 -16.67 -1.78
CA ALA A 247 15.53 -15.30 -2.20
C ALA A 247 14.11 -14.92 -1.81
N PHE A 248 13.90 -13.69 -1.37
CA PHE A 248 12.59 -13.20 -0.96
C PHE A 248 12.45 -11.70 -1.12
N ASP A 249 11.19 -11.27 -1.14
CA ASP A 249 10.75 -9.89 -1.19
C ASP A 249 9.65 -9.68 -0.15
N THR A 250 9.53 -8.50 0.45
CA THR A 250 8.73 -8.41 1.67
C THR A 250 7.37 -7.73 1.54
N ASP A 251 7.21 -6.66 0.79
CA ASP A 251 5.95 -5.87 0.73
C ASP A 251 5.23 -5.79 2.08
N LEU A 252 6.00 -5.53 3.14
CA LEU A 252 5.56 -5.65 4.51
C LEU A 252 4.91 -4.36 4.98
N ILE A 253 3.63 -4.42 5.38
CA ILE A 253 2.95 -3.30 6.03
C ILE A 253 3.27 -3.32 7.52
N GLY A 254 4.18 -2.44 7.89
CA GLY A 254 4.73 -2.32 9.23
C GLY A 254 3.92 -1.42 10.15
N PRO A 255 4.53 -0.98 11.27
CA PRO A 255 3.93 -0.01 12.18
C PRO A 255 3.48 1.26 11.44
N ASN A 256 2.38 1.85 11.88
CA ASN A 256 1.72 3.01 11.27
C ASN A 256 1.14 2.74 9.87
N GLY A 257 1.13 1.48 9.38
CA GLY A 257 0.59 1.09 8.10
C GLY A 257 1.41 1.52 6.89
N TYR A 258 2.69 1.81 7.07
CA TYR A 258 3.59 2.08 5.98
C TYR A 258 4.26 0.81 5.47
N CYS A 259 4.47 0.78 4.16
CA CYS A 259 5.14 -0.31 3.48
C CYS A 259 6.66 -0.26 3.69
N ALA A 260 7.25 -1.44 3.83
CA ALA A 260 8.67 -1.69 3.73
C ALA A 260 8.90 -2.84 2.76
N ASP A 261 9.30 -2.49 1.56
CA ASP A 261 9.63 -3.42 0.49
C ASP A 261 11.14 -3.62 0.45
N ILE A 262 11.59 -4.79 0.90
CA ILE A 262 13.01 -5.12 1.09
C ILE A 262 13.29 -6.56 0.65
N SER A 263 14.09 -6.70 -0.40
CA SER A 263 14.57 -8.01 -0.87
C SER A 263 15.88 -8.42 -0.20
N ARG A 264 16.08 -9.72 0.02
CA ARG A 264 17.36 -10.33 0.41
C ARG A 264 17.54 -11.68 -0.27
N THR A 265 18.82 -12.05 -0.39
CA THR A 265 19.21 -13.35 -0.94
C THR A 265 20.30 -13.97 -0.08
N TRP A 266 20.12 -15.24 0.29
CA TRP A 266 21.03 -16.00 1.13
C TRP A 266 21.40 -17.33 0.53
N VAL A 267 22.44 -17.98 1.06
CA VAL A 267 22.75 -19.39 0.83
C VAL A 267 22.45 -20.16 2.11
N ALA A 268 21.64 -21.21 2.02
CA ALA A 268 21.23 -21.99 3.18
C ALA A 268 22.34 -22.92 3.69
N GLY A 269 22.49 -22.99 5.00
CA GLY A 269 23.49 -23.87 5.67
C GLY A 269 24.89 -23.30 5.70
N ASP A 270 25.80 -24.04 6.34
CA ASP A 270 27.25 -23.68 6.43
C ASP A 270 27.99 -24.11 5.15
N VAL A 271 27.60 -23.52 4.03
CA VAL A 271 28.12 -23.82 2.68
C VAL A 271 28.53 -22.51 2.01
N LYS A 272 29.75 -22.50 1.45
CA LYS A 272 30.18 -21.33 0.66
C LYS A 272 29.40 -21.23 -0.63
N PRO A 273 28.99 -20.01 -1.04
CA PRO A 273 28.33 -19.79 -2.31
C PRO A 273 29.26 -20.22 -3.46
N THR A 274 28.68 -20.79 -4.52
CA THR A 274 29.41 -21.13 -5.75
C THR A 274 29.90 -19.88 -6.47
N GLY A 275 30.86 -20.02 -7.38
CA GLY A 275 31.33 -18.92 -8.21
C GLY A 275 30.21 -18.26 -9.02
N GLU A 276 29.25 -19.05 -9.53
CA GLU A 276 28.09 -18.54 -10.27
C GLU A 276 27.11 -17.77 -9.36
N GLN A 277 26.82 -18.26 -8.16
CA GLN A 277 25.99 -17.54 -7.19
C GLN A 277 26.63 -16.20 -6.81
N GLN A 278 27.94 -16.15 -6.61
CA GLN A 278 28.66 -14.90 -6.32
C GLN A 278 28.61 -13.94 -7.51
N ARG A 279 28.77 -14.44 -8.74
CA ARG A 279 28.68 -13.62 -9.97
C ARG A 279 27.29 -12.98 -10.12
N LEU A 280 26.24 -13.78 -9.99
CA LEU A 280 24.85 -13.29 -10.10
C LEU A 280 24.54 -12.26 -9.03
N TYR A 281 24.91 -12.52 -7.78
CA TYR A 281 24.74 -11.58 -6.68
C TYR A 281 25.53 -10.28 -6.92
N GLY A 282 26.75 -10.37 -7.43
CA GLY A 282 27.59 -9.22 -7.76
C GLY A 282 26.93 -8.32 -8.80
N VAL A 283 26.39 -8.88 -9.89
CA VAL A 283 25.67 -8.12 -10.93
C VAL A 283 24.43 -7.42 -10.34
N ALA A 284 23.66 -8.11 -9.49
CA ALA A 284 22.49 -7.51 -8.84
C ALA A 284 22.88 -6.37 -7.90
N LEU A 285 23.95 -6.52 -7.14
CA LEU A 285 24.46 -5.51 -6.23
C LEU A 285 24.99 -4.28 -6.97
N ASP A 286 25.73 -4.49 -8.06
CA ASP A 286 26.24 -3.42 -8.93
C ASP A 286 25.10 -2.63 -9.56
N ASN A 287 24.05 -3.33 -10.04
CA ASN A 287 22.83 -2.71 -10.56
C ASN A 287 22.17 -1.82 -9.50
N LEU A 288 21.95 -2.35 -8.30
CA LEU A 288 21.36 -1.62 -7.18
C LEU A 288 22.16 -0.36 -6.83
N HIS A 289 23.47 -0.49 -6.64
CA HIS A 289 24.32 0.64 -6.26
C HIS A 289 24.41 1.69 -7.35
N HIS A 290 24.54 1.28 -8.62
CA HIS A 290 24.56 2.19 -9.76
C HIS A 290 23.27 3.01 -9.83
N ASN A 291 22.13 2.36 -9.80
CA ASN A 291 20.82 3.02 -9.91
C ASN A 291 20.54 3.91 -8.68
N LEU A 292 20.88 3.45 -7.48
CA LEU A 292 20.72 4.25 -6.27
C LEU A 292 21.55 5.56 -6.32
N ALA A 293 22.77 5.51 -6.87
CA ALA A 293 23.64 6.69 -7.01
C ALA A 293 23.07 7.74 -7.98
N LEU A 294 22.15 7.36 -8.87
CA LEU A 294 21.49 8.30 -9.80
C LEU A 294 20.33 9.06 -9.14
N VAL A 295 19.73 8.51 -8.07
CA VAL A 295 18.50 9.05 -7.47
C VAL A 295 18.77 10.39 -6.80
N LYS A 296 18.13 11.43 -7.31
CA LYS A 296 18.20 12.80 -6.76
C LYS A 296 16.97 13.61 -7.15
N ALA A 297 16.67 14.65 -6.39
CA ALA A 297 15.60 15.59 -6.73
C ALA A 297 15.81 16.20 -8.11
N GLY A 298 14.76 16.25 -8.92
CA GLY A 298 14.79 16.80 -10.28
C GLY A 298 15.21 15.81 -11.37
N LEU A 299 15.60 14.58 -11.03
CA LEU A 299 15.85 13.53 -12.02
C LEU A 299 14.53 13.13 -12.69
N SER A 300 14.46 13.18 -14.02
CA SER A 300 13.30 12.66 -14.76
C SER A 300 13.38 11.14 -14.91
N PHE A 301 12.23 10.48 -15.05
CA PHE A 301 12.19 9.02 -15.29
C PHE A 301 12.89 8.63 -16.60
N ARG A 302 12.78 9.46 -17.64
CA ARG A 302 13.52 9.27 -18.89
C ARG A 302 15.02 9.27 -18.64
N GLU A 303 15.53 10.31 -17.98
CA GLU A 303 16.96 10.44 -17.68
C GLU A 303 17.45 9.28 -16.79
N PHE A 304 16.64 8.87 -15.81
CA PHE A 304 16.95 7.72 -14.96
C PHE A 304 17.05 6.44 -15.80
N THR A 305 16.08 6.19 -16.69
CA THR A 305 16.08 5.02 -17.57
C THR A 305 17.27 5.00 -18.50
N GLU A 306 17.60 6.13 -19.12
CA GLU A 306 18.73 6.27 -20.05
C GLU A 306 20.10 6.07 -19.37
N LYS A 307 20.20 6.41 -18.09
CA LYS A 307 21.43 6.31 -17.29
C LYS A 307 21.48 5.07 -16.41
N SER A 308 20.43 4.27 -16.35
CA SER A 308 20.36 3.08 -15.51
C SER A 308 21.46 2.07 -15.82
N PHE A 309 21.73 1.17 -14.90
CA PHE A 309 22.76 0.16 -15.05
C PHE A 309 22.61 -0.61 -16.37
N PRO A 310 23.67 -0.69 -17.18
CA PRO A 310 23.64 -1.44 -18.44
C PRO A 310 23.60 -2.95 -18.13
N LEU A 311 22.39 -3.49 -18.08
CA LEU A 311 22.16 -4.89 -17.73
C LEU A 311 22.82 -5.79 -18.78
N PRO A 312 23.62 -6.80 -18.40
CA PRO A 312 24.19 -7.79 -19.32
C PRO A 312 23.11 -8.48 -20.17
N GLU A 313 23.44 -8.73 -21.43
CA GLU A 313 22.48 -9.24 -22.43
C GLU A 313 21.73 -10.50 -21.98
N GLU A 314 22.42 -11.39 -21.28
CA GLU A 314 21.85 -12.63 -20.71
C GLU A 314 20.66 -12.42 -19.78
N PHE A 315 20.53 -11.23 -19.16
CA PHE A 315 19.44 -10.88 -18.22
C PHE A 315 18.34 -10.03 -18.83
N VAL A 316 18.58 -9.40 -20.00
CA VAL A 316 17.65 -8.45 -20.62
C VAL A 316 16.26 -9.05 -20.85
N ALA A 317 16.20 -10.29 -21.32
CA ALA A 317 14.94 -10.98 -21.60
C ALA A 317 14.11 -11.28 -20.33
N ARG A 318 14.71 -11.25 -19.15
CA ARG A 318 14.08 -11.57 -17.86
C ARG A 318 14.17 -10.42 -16.86
N ARG A 319 14.48 -9.21 -17.33
CA ARG A 319 14.55 -8.04 -16.47
C ARG A 319 13.20 -7.76 -15.82
N TYR A 320 13.23 -7.19 -14.62
CA TYR A 320 12.04 -6.71 -13.96
C TYR A 320 11.38 -5.55 -14.76
N SER A 321 10.08 -5.39 -14.61
CA SER A 321 9.30 -4.42 -15.41
C SER A 321 9.64 -2.96 -15.10
N CYS A 322 10.06 -2.65 -13.89
CA CYS A 322 10.47 -1.30 -13.48
C CYS A 322 11.87 -1.28 -12.90
N LEU A 323 12.48 -0.10 -12.85
CA LEU A 323 13.80 0.15 -12.26
C LEU A 323 13.71 0.49 -10.78
N MET A 324 12.61 1.10 -10.36
CA MET A 324 12.26 1.48 -9.00
C MET A 324 10.80 1.92 -8.96
N HIS A 325 10.20 1.86 -7.79
CA HIS A 325 8.88 2.42 -7.53
C HIS A 325 8.83 3.17 -6.20
N GLY A 326 7.75 3.91 -5.99
CA GLY A 326 7.49 4.58 -4.73
C GLY A 326 6.97 3.61 -3.67
N VAL A 327 7.19 3.94 -2.42
CA VAL A 327 6.56 3.26 -1.28
C VAL A 327 5.91 4.27 -0.35
N GLY A 328 4.82 3.86 0.29
CA GLY A 328 4.09 4.67 1.25
C GLY A 328 3.16 3.82 2.08
N LEU A 329 1.85 3.97 1.93
CA LEU A 329 0.85 3.10 2.55
C LEU A 329 0.66 1.77 1.80
N ALA A 330 1.26 1.65 0.66
CA ALA A 330 1.37 0.50 -0.22
C ALA A 330 2.58 0.75 -1.13
N ASP A 331 2.81 -0.11 -2.12
CA ASP A 331 3.58 0.27 -3.29
C ASP A 331 2.82 1.35 -4.06
N GLU A 332 3.50 2.40 -4.48
CA GLU A 332 2.89 3.62 -4.98
C GLU A 332 3.62 4.17 -6.20
N TYR A 333 2.91 4.98 -6.98
CA TYR A 333 3.53 5.79 -8.02
C TYR A 333 4.66 6.68 -7.44
N PRO A 334 5.80 6.83 -8.15
CA PRO A 334 6.10 6.38 -9.51
C PRO A 334 6.47 4.88 -9.59
N PHE A 335 6.15 4.26 -10.75
CA PHE A 335 6.46 2.86 -11.05
C PHE A 335 7.23 2.75 -12.38
#